data_8e497b5ac1b9265d71ca665451cf04ef
#
_entry.id   8e497b5ac1b9265d71ca665451cf04ef
#
_cell.length_a   1.000
_cell.length_b   1.000
_cell.length_c   1.000
_cell.angle_alpha   90.00
_cell.angle_beta   90.00
_cell.angle_gamma   90.00
#
_symmetry.space_group_name_H-M   'P 1'
#
loop_
_entity.id
_entity.type
_entity.pdbx_description
1 polymer ?
#
loop_
_entity_poly.entity_id
_entity_poly.type
_entity_poly.pdbx_seq_one_letter_code
_entity_poly.pdbx_strand_id
1 'polypeptide(L)'
;MSWIDALGRVALLSFRRVGRGALFILYVLNGLPGLVLRPLLVVRQVYSVGVLSLLIIVVSGAFVGMVLGLQGYNTLVDFGAEESLGVMVALSLLRELGPVVTALLFAGRAGSALTAEIGLMKATDQLSGMEMMAVDPFQRVLAPRFVGGVLSVPLLTVIFSAVGVLGGYFVSVGLLGVDDGAFWSQMRARVDLFADLWNGILKSIVFGIATSWIAVFEGYDAVPTSEGVSRATTRTVVHSALAVLSLDFLLTALMFGR
;
A
#
# COMPACT_ATOMS: atom_id res chain seq x y z
N MET A 1 -30.22 -29.96 3.22
CA MET A 1 -29.82 -28.55 2.94
C MET A 1 -29.11 -28.53 1.60
N SER A 2 -29.71 -27.94 0.58
CA SER A 2 -29.22 -28.02 -0.79
C SER A 2 -27.93 -27.20 -0.97
N TRP A 3 -27.06 -27.61 -1.86
CA TRP A 3 -25.89 -26.88 -2.31
C TRP A 3 -26.21 -25.41 -2.64
N ILE A 4 -27.40 -25.22 -3.23
CA ILE A 4 -27.92 -23.91 -3.66
C ILE A 4 -28.15 -22.99 -2.44
N ASP A 5 -28.70 -23.53 -1.34
CA ASP A 5 -28.93 -22.76 -0.12
C ASP A 5 -27.62 -22.33 0.58
N ALA A 6 -26.57 -23.16 0.47
CA ALA A 6 -25.25 -22.81 0.99
C ALA A 6 -24.59 -21.72 0.16
N LEU A 7 -24.63 -21.84 -1.17
CA LEU A 7 -24.12 -20.82 -2.10
C LEU A 7 -24.88 -19.51 -1.97
N GLY A 8 -26.22 -19.57 -1.91
CA GLY A 8 -27.05 -18.37 -1.74
C GLY A 8 -26.74 -17.61 -0.44
N ARG A 9 -26.54 -18.31 0.67
CA ARG A 9 -26.16 -17.70 1.95
C ARG A 9 -24.78 -17.05 1.89
N VAL A 10 -23.80 -17.72 1.32
CA VAL A 10 -22.44 -17.16 1.16
C VAL A 10 -22.50 -15.89 0.32
N ALA A 11 -23.20 -15.93 -0.81
CA ALA A 11 -23.38 -14.77 -1.67
C ALA A 11 -24.05 -13.59 -0.94
N LEU A 12 -25.17 -13.84 -0.25
CA LEU A 12 -25.89 -12.80 0.50
C LEU A 12 -25.05 -12.21 1.64
N LEU A 13 -24.28 -13.04 2.35
CA LEU A 13 -23.36 -12.55 3.41
C LEU A 13 -22.25 -11.69 2.83
N SER A 14 -21.68 -12.08 1.67
CA SER A 14 -20.67 -11.30 0.96
C SER A 14 -21.23 -9.96 0.49
N PHE A 15 -22.41 -9.93 -0.14
CA PHE A 15 -23.07 -8.68 -0.54
C PHE A 15 -23.37 -7.76 0.64
N ARG A 16 -23.88 -8.31 1.75
CA ARG A 16 -24.09 -7.53 2.98
C ARG A 16 -22.81 -6.94 3.53
N ARG A 17 -21.69 -7.68 3.45
CA ARG A 17 -20.40 -7.20 3.93
C ARG A 17 -19.86 -6.07 3.05
N VAL A 18 -19.92 -6.23 1.73
CA VAL A 18 -19.57 -5.16 0.78
C VAL A 18 -20.42 -3.91 0.99
N GLY A 19 -21.74 -4.08 1.16
CA GLY A 19 -22.64 -2.96 1.48
C GLY A 19 -22.28 -2.22 2.78
N ARG A 20 -21.95 -2.96 3.86
CA ARG A 20 -21.46 -2.36 5.11
C ARG A 20 -20.13 -1.62 4.90
N GLY A 21 -19.20 -2.18 4.11
CA GLY A 21 -17.95 -1.52 3.76
C GLY A 21 -18.16 -0.21 3.00
N ALA A 22 -19.10 -0.19 2.05
CA ALA A 22 -19.44 1.01 1.30
C ALA A 22 -20.08 2.10 2.19
N LEU A 23 -21.00 1.73 3.09
CA LEU A 23 -21.54 2.67 4.06
C LEU A 23 -20.47 3.17 5.04
N PHE A 24 -19.60 2.29 5.48
CA PHE A 24 -18.51 2.62 6.40
C PHE A 24 -17.60 3.71 5.84
N ILE A 25 -17.19 3.61 4.55
CA ILE A 25 -16.33 4.64 3.94
C ILE A 25 -17.04 6.00 3.91
N LEU A 26 -18.36 6.04 3.69
CA LEU A 26 -19.12 7.29 3.73
C LEU A 26 -19.09 7.93 5.13
N TYR A 27 -19.20 7.13 6.20
CA TYR A 27 -19.07 7.65 7.58
C TYR A 27 -17.65 8.15 7.85
N VAL A 28 -16.61 7.45 7.38
CA VAL A 28 -15.22 7.89 7.51
C VAL A 28 -15.00 9.20 6.74
N LEU A 29 -15.52 9.33 5.53
CA LEU A 29 -15.42 10.55 4.72
C LEU A 29 -16.14 11.73 5.37
N ASN A 30 -17.31 11.51 6.00
CA ASN A 30 -18.00 12.53 6.76
C ASN A 30 -17.22 12.99 8.02
N GLY A 31 -16.30 12.16 8.50
CA GLY A 31 -15.37 12.52 9.59
C GLY A 31 -14.19 13.39 9.17
N LEU A 32 -13.87 13.47 7.87
CA LEU A 32 -12.68 14.18 7.36
C LEU A 32 -12.68 15.70 7.66
N PRO A 33 -13.79 16.45 7.56
CA PRO A 33 -13.79 17.88 7.85
C PRO A 33 -13.29 18.22 9.26
N GLY A 34 -13.58 17.35 10.25
CA GLY A 34 -13.09 17.49 11.62
C GLY A 34 -11.57 17.36 11.77
N LEU A 35 -10.88 16.70 10.81
CA LEU A 35 -9.42 16.56 10.84
C LEU A 35 -8.69 17.85 10.49
N VAL A 36 -9.27 18.72 9.67
CA VAL A 36 -8.65 20.01 9.30
C VAL A 36 -8.33 20.84 10.55
N LEU A 37 -9.20 20.75 11.55
CA LEU A 37 -9.01 21.43 12.84
C LEU A 37 -8.02 20.71 13.78
N ARG A 38 -7.61 19.49 13.44
CA ARG A 38 -6.77 18.63 14.30
C ARG A 38 -5.67 17.90 13.52
N PRO A 39 -4.77 18.62 12.81
CA PRO A 39 -3.76 18.01 11.95
C PRO A 39 -2.78 17.12 12.71
N LEU A 40 -2.56 17.39 13.99
CA LEU A 40 -1.66 16.59 14.84
C LEU A 40 -2.07 15.12 14.94
N LEU A 41 -3.38 14.83 14.84
CA LEU A 41 -3.85 13.43 14.84
C LEU A 41 -3.38 12.70 13.58
N VAL A 42 -3.43 13.35 12.41
CA VAL A 42 -2.94 12.78 11.15
C VAL A 42 -1.43 12.59 11.20
N VAL A 43 -0.68 13.60 11.67
CA VAL A 43 0.79 13.51 11.78
C VAL A 43 1.22 12.33 12.66
N ARG A 44 0.55 12.13 13.80
CA ARG A 44 0.81 10.97 14.67
C ARG A 44 0.54 9.64 13.97
N GLN A 45 -0.50 9.57 13.15
CA GLN A 45 -0.81 8.37 12.40
C GLN A 45 0.22 8.12 11.28
N VAL A 46 0.60 9.15 10.52
CA VAL A 46 1.67 9.05 9.51
C VAL A 46 2.99 8.59 10.16
N TYR A 47 3.30 9.06 11.36
CA TYR A 47 4.46 8.57 12.11
C TYR A 47 4.32 7.07 12.43
N SER A 48 3.19 6.66 13.01
CA SER A 48 2.96 5.27 13.44
C SER A 48 2.94 4.27 12.29
N VAL A 49 2.26 4.59 11.18
CA VAL A 49 2.10 3.65 10.06
C VAL A 49 3.13 3.86 8.96
N GLY A 50 3.62 5.09 8.78
CA GLY A 50 4.62 5.45 7.77
C GLY A 50 6.04 5.27 8.29
N VAL A 51 6.46 6.13 9.25
CA VAL A 51 7.86 6.17 9.70
C VAL A 51 8.32 4.84 10.29
N LEU A 52 7.50 4.20 11.10
CA LEU A 52 7.85 2.88 11.66
C LEU A 52 7.85 1.75 10.61
N SER A 53 7.37 1.99 9.38
CA SER A 53 7.49 1.07 8.25
C SER A 53 8.75 1.30 7.40
N LEU A 54 9.49 2.40 7.63
CA LEU A 54 10.64 2.77 6.79
C LEU A 54 11.70 1.68 6.70
N LEU A 55 12.02 1.02 7.81
CA LEU A 55 13.05 -0.01 7.81
C LEU A 55 12.74 -1.14 6.82
N ILE A 56 11.53 -1.68 6.86
CA ILE A 56 11.15 -2.76 5.95
C ILE A 56 11.10 -2.28 4.49
N ILE A 57 10.66 -1.04 4.26
CA ILE A 57 10.58 -0.44 2.92
C ILE A 57 11.98 -0.22 2.34
N VAL A 58 12.91 0.34 3.11
CA VAL A 58 14.30 0.60 2.66
C VAL A 58 15.02 -0.71 2.38
N VAL A 59 14.97 -1.66 3.30
CA VAL A 59 15.64 -2.95 3.13
C VAL A 59 15.05 -3.73 1.95
N SER A 60 13.73 -3.82 1.85
CA SER A 60 13.08 -4.51 0.74
C SER A 60 13.32 -3.80 -0.60
N GLY A 61 13.27 -2.47 -0.63
CA GLY A 61 13.55 -1.69 -1.83
C GLY A 61 14.97 -1.91 -2.36
N ALA A 62 15.97 -1.89 -1.45
CA ALA A 62 17.36 -2.19 -1.82
C ALA A 62 17.51 -3.58 -2.43
N PHE A 63 16.98 -4.62 -1.78
CA PHE A 63 17.09 -6.00 -2.29
C PHE A 63 16.33 -6.21 -3.60
N VAL A 64 15.13 -5.65 -3.74
CA VAL A 64 14.37 -5.73 -5.00
C VAL A 64 15.13 -5.03 -6.12
N GLY A 65 15.70 -3.86 -5.87
CA GLY A 65 16.53 -3.15 -6.84
C GLY A 65 17.76 -3.95 -7.23
N MET A 66 18.48 -4.55 -6.27
CA MET A 66 19.63 -5.42 -6.53
C MET A 66 19.26 -6.63 -7.40
N VAL A 67 18.13 -7.29 -7.11
CA VAL A 67 17.63 -8.43 -7.91
C VAL A 67 17.28 -7.98 -9.33
N LEU A 68 16.60 -6.81 -9.48
CA LEU A 68 16.31 -6.26 -10.81
C LEU A 68 17.56 -5.92 -11.60
N GLY A 69 18.60 -5.36 -10.95
CA GLY A 69 19.90 -5.11 -11.56
C GLY A 69 20.54 -6.40 -12.05
N LEU A 70 20.60 -7.44 -11.21
CA LEU A 70 21.18 -8.73 -11.57
C LEU A 70 20.39 -9.42 -12.69
N GLN A 71 19.08 -9.52 -12.53
CA GLN A 71 18.22 -10.20 -13.50
C GLN A 71 18.17 -9.46 -14.84
N GLY A 72 18.09 -8.13 -14.76
CA GLY A 72 18.11 -7.28 -15.95
C GLY A 72 19.42 -7.37 -16.73
N TYR A 73 20.54 -7.38 -16.04
CA TYR A 73 21.86 -7.57 -16.68
C TYR A 73 21.92 -8.89 -17.44
N ASN A 74 21.58 -10.01 -16.78
CA ASN A 74 21.58 -11.32 -17.40
C ASN A 74 20.70 -11.40 -18.67
N THR A 75 19.60 -10.62 -18.69
CA THR A 75 18.72 -10.58 -19.85
C THR A 75 19.26 -9.66 -20.95
N LEU A 76 19.82 -8.52 -20.60
CA LEU A 76 20.22 -7.50 -21.58
C LEU A 76 21.58 -7.78 -22.20
N VAL A 77 22.50 -8.46 -21.51
CA VAL A 77 23.83 -8.79 -22.02
C VAL A 77 23.76 -9.71 -23.24
N ASP A 78 22.79 -10.62 -23.30
CA ASP A 78 22.61 -11.52 -24.45
C ASP A 78 22.19 -10.76 -25.73
N PHE A 79 21.67 -9.54 -25.57
CA PHE A 79 21.29 -8.66 -26.68
C PHE A 79 22.28 -7.50 -26.91
N GLY A 80 23.40 -7.45 -26.16
CA GLY A 80 24.35 -6.33 -26.21
C GLY A 80 23.74 -4.98 -25.82
N ALA A 81 22.77 -4.99 -24.89
CA ALA A 81 21.98 -3.81 -24.48
C ALA A 81 22.14 -3.49 -22.99
N GLU A 82 23.25 -3.92 -22.37
CA GLU A 82 23.56 -3.72 -20.94
C GLU A 82 23.55 -2.25 -20.52
N GLU A 83 23.87 -1.32 -21.41
CA GLU A 83 23.79 0.13 -21.15
C GLU A 83 22.37 0.61 -20.83
N SER A 84 21.34 -0.12 -21.29
CA SER A 84 19.94 0.22 -21.03
C SER A 84 19.43 -0.29 -19.67
N LEU A 85 20.28 -0.93 -18.88
CA LEU A 85 19.91 -1.54 -17.60
C LEU A 85 19.34 -0.51 -16.60
N GLY A 86 19.96 0.69 -16.53
CA GLY A 86 19.47 1.77 -15.67
C GLY A 86 18.03 2.19 -15.99
N VAL A 87 17.69 2.25 -17.29
CA VAL A 87 16.33 2.57 -17.76
C VAL A 87 15.35 1.49 -17.31
N MET A 88 15.70 0.22 -17.53
CA MET A 88 14.83 -0.90 -17.17
C MET A 88 14.56 -0.95 -15.66
N VAL A 89 15.59 -0.81 -14.83
CA VAL A 89 15.46 -0.79 -13.37
C VAL A 89 14.57 0.37 -12.91
N ALA A 90 14.83 1.59 -13.42
CA ALA A 90 14.09 2.77 -13.04
C ALA A 90 12.60 2.67 -13.43
N LEU A 91 12.29 2.32 -14.69
CA LEU A 91 10.90 2.22 -15.15
C LEU A 91 10.13 1.11 -14.44
N SER A 92 10.77 -0.05 -14.20
CA SER A 92 10.14 -1.14 -13.47
C SER A 92 9.78 -0.75 -12.04
N LEU A 93 10.66 0.00 -11.36
CA LEU A 93 10.42 0.45 -9.99
C LEU A 93 9.40 1.60 -9.93
N LEU A 94 9.54 2.61 -10.79
CA LEU A 94 8.68 3.80 -10.74
C LEU A 94 7.23 3.49 -11.15
N ARG A 95 7.05 2.70 -12.22
CA ARG A 95 5.72 2.49 -12.81
C ARG A 95 4.93 1.35 -12.18
N GLU A 96 5.62 0.26 -11.75
CA GLU A 96 4.97 -0.99 -11.36
C GLU A 96 5.38 -1.46 -9.98
N LEU A 97 6.61 -1.94 -9.80
CA LEU A 97 7.02 -2.65 -8.60
C LEU A 97 7.04 -1.76 -7.35
N GLY A 98 7.44 -0.49 -7.49
CA GLY A 98 7.47 0.45 -6.38
C GLY A 98 6.09 0.59 -5.70
N PRO A 99 5.05 1.02 -6.41
CA PRO A 99 3.71 1.14 -5.85
C PRO A 99 3.14 -0.16 -5.30
N VAL A 100 3.25 -1.26 -6.07
CA VAL A 100 2.66 -2.56 -5.71
C VAL A 100 3.33 -3.16 -4.47
N VAL A 101 4.67 -3.28 -4.49
CA VAL A 101 5.41 -3.91 -3.38
C VAL A 101 5.27 -3.08 -2.11
N THR A 102 5.34 -1.75 -2.23
CA THR A 102 5.12 -0.86 -1.07
C THR A 102 3.74 -1.05 -0.47
N ALA A 103 2.69 -1.11 -1.29
CA ALA A 103 1.32 -1.30 -0.81
C ALA A 103 1.12 -2.67 -0.14
N LEU A 104 1.74 -3.74 -0.66
CA LEU A 104 1.70 -5.07 -0.06
C LEU A 104 2.44 -5.13 1.29
N LEU A 105 3.63 -4.53 1.37
CA LEU A 105 4.39 -4.43 2.62
C LEU A 105 3.66 -3.57 3.65
N PHE A 106 3.07 -2.46 3.22
CA PHE A 106 2.23 -1.61 4.06
C PHE A 106 1.02 -2.38 4.60
N ALA A 107 0.30 -3.12 3.77
CA ALA A 107 -0.84 -3.92 4.18
C ALA A 107 -0.45 -5.00 5.20
N GLY A 108 0.69 -5.67 4.98
CA GLY A 108 1.21 -6.72 5.85
C GLY A 108 1.63 -6.19 7.24
N ARG A 109 2.30 -5.04 7.29
CA ARG A 109 2.81 -4.48 8.56
C ARG A 109 1.85 -3.46 9.17
N ALA A 110 1.61 -2.34 8.47
CA ALA A 110 0.83 -1.24 9.01
C ALA A 110 -0.67 -1.51 8.96
N GLY A 111 -1.17 -2.11 7.88
CA GLY A 111 -2.58 -2.48 7.74
C GLY A 111 -3.03 -3.47 8.80
N SER A 112 -2.25 -4.53 9.04
CA SER A 112 -2.54 -5.50 10.09
C SER A 112 -2.50 -4.88 11.49
N ALA A 113 -1.53 -3.99 11.76
CA ALA A 113 -1.43 -3.26 13.04
C ALA A 113 -2.65 -2.35 13.26
N LEU A 114 -3.05 -1.57 12.25
CA LEU A 114 -4.26 -0.73 12.33
C LEU A 114 -5.52 -1.55 12.62
N THR A 115 -5.66 -2.68 11.94
CA THR A 115 -6.79 -3.60 12.17
C THR A 115 -6.80 -4.13 13.59
N ALA A 116 -5.62 -4.55 14.09
CA ALA A 116 -5.48 -5.06 15.46
C ALA A 116 -5.80 -3.99 16.50
N GLU A 117 -5.27 -2.77 16.34
CA GLU A 117 -5.53 -1.64 17.25
C GLU A 117 -7.02 -1.31 17.32
N ILE A 118 -7.69 -1.16 16.17
CA ILE A 118 -9.13 -0.83 16.14
C ILE A 118 -9.96 -1.97 16.70
N GLY A 119 -9.63 -3.22 16.33
CA GLY A 119 -10.30 -4.41 16.85
C GLY A 119 -10.15 -4.56 18.36
N LEU A 120 -8.95 -4.24 18.91
CA LEU A 120 -8.71 -4.23 20.35
C LEU A 120 -9.49 -3.12 21.06
N MET A 121 -9.53 -1.91 20.51
CA MET A 121 -10.33 -0.81 21.05
C MET A 121 -11.83 -1.17 21.11
N LYS A 122 -12.30 -1.93 20.13
CA LYS A 122 -13.67 -2.46 20.14
C LYS A 122 -13.86 -3.55 21.19
N ALA A 123 -12.92 -4.48 21.29
CA ALA A 123 -12.99 -5.59 22.25
C ALA A 123 -12.91 -5.16 23.72
N THR A 124 -12.35 -3.97 23.98
CA THR A 124 -12.24 -3.35 25.32
C THR A 124 -13.24 -2.23 25.56
N ASP A 125 -14.31 -2.17 24.74
CA ASP A 125 -15.39 -1.18 24.82
C ASP A 125 -14.95 0.30 24.76
N GLN A 126 -13.72 0.59 24.28
CA GLN A 126 -13.22 1.97 24.18
C GLN A 126 -14.01 2.79 23.13
N LEU A 127 -14.41 2.15 22.02
CA LEU A 127 -15.23 2.84 21.00
C LEU A 127 -16.62 3.19 21.55
N SER A 128 -17.29 2.25 22.21
CA SER A 128 -18.60 2.47 22.85
C SER A 128 -18.51 3.49 24.01
N GLY A 129 -17.41 3.47 24.77
CA GLY A 129 -17.13 4.46 25.82
C GLY A 129 -16.99 5.88 25.26
N MET A 130 -16.38 6.06 24.08
CA MET A 130 -16.34 7.36 23.41
C MET A 130 -17.73 7.84 22.98
N GLU A 131 -18.57 6.97 22.44
CA GLU A 131 -19.96 7.29 22.06
C GLU A 131 -20.78 7.73 23.27
N MET A 132 -20.64 7.05 24.41
CA MET A 132 -21.30 7.44 25.67
C MET A 132 -20.86 8.82 26.17
N MET A 133 -19.64 9.24 25.85
CA MET A 133 -19.12 10.58 26.17
C MET A 133 -19.42 11.62 25.07
N ALA A 134 -20.32 11.31 24.13
CA ALA A 134 -20.64 12.13 22.95
C ALA A 134 -19.43 12.48 22.08
N VAL A 135 -18.42 11.61 22.04
CA VAL A 135 -17.25 11.72 21.14
C VAL A 135 -17.42 10.75 19.99
N ASP A 136 -17.51 11.25 18.76
CA ASP A 136 -17.64 10.43 17.56
C ASP A 136 -16.34 9.64 17.27
N PRO A 137 -16.38 8.29 17.34
CA PRO A 137 -15.22 7.44 17.06
C PRO A 137 -14.73 7.55 15.60
N PHE A 138 -15.64 7.83 14.66
CA PHE A 138 -15.27 8.00 13.26
C PHE A 138 -14.35 9.20 13.07
N GLN A 139 -14.67 10.34 13.67
CA GLN A 139 -13.84 11.55 13.57
C GLN A 139 -12.56 11.46 14.39
N ARG A 140 -12.61 10.81 15.56
CA ARG A 140 -11.47 10.83 16.50
C ARG A 140 -10.46 9.73 16.26
N VAL A 141 -10.90 8.56 15.78
CA VAL A 141 -10.10 7.34 15.68
C VAL A 141 -9.95 6.86 14.23
N LEU A 142 -11.07 6.68 13.52
CA LEU A 142 -11.08 5.97 12.24
C LEU A 142 -10.57 6.86 11.09
N ALA A 143 -11.09 8.09 10.98
CA ALA A 143 -10.70 9.02 9.92
C ALA A 143 -9.21 9.41 9.97
N PRO A 144 -8.58 9.74 11.14
CA PRO A 144 -7.15 10.01 11.20
C PRO A 144 -6.29 8.81 10.75
N ARG A 145 -6.70 7.58 11.13
CA ARG A 145 -6.00 6.35 10.73
C ARG A 145 -6.09 6.09 9.24
N PHE A 146 -7.26 6.28 8.66
CA PHE A 146 -7.48 6.18 7.23
C PHE A 146 -6.59 7.16 6.46
N VAL A 147 -6.66 8.45 6.78
CA VAL A 147 -5.87 9.49 6.11
C VAL A 147 -4.37 9.28 6.31
N GLY A 148 -3.95 8.91 7.53
CA GLY A 148 -2.56 8.58 7.83
C GLY A 148 -2.01 7.48 6.92
N GLY A 149 -2.80 6.42 6.68
CA GLY A 149 -2.44 5.35 5.75
C GLY A 149 -2.39 5.81 4.30
N VAL A 150 -3.42 6.55 3.84
CA VAL A 150 -3.48 7.08 2.46
C VAL A 150 -2.28 7.99 2.15
N LEU A 151 -1.83 8.80 3.09
CA LEU A 151 -0.66 9.68 2.90
C LEU A 151 0.67 8.92 3.01
N SER A 152 0.72 7.87 3.83
CA SER A 152 1.96 7.12 4.05
C SER A 152 2.37 6.29 2.84
N VAL A 153 1.43 5.65 2.14
CA VAL A 153 1.76 4.74 1.02
C VAL A 153 2.49 5.45 -0.12
N PRO A 154 2.07 6.63 -0.63
CA PRO A 154 2.81 7.34 -1.66
C PRO A 154 4.22 7.78 -1.22
N LEU A 155 4.35 8.26 0.02
CA LEU A 155 5.66 8.66 0.57
C LEU A 155 6.62 7.48 0.65
N LEU A 156 6.13 6.33 1.14
CA LEU A 156 6.91 5.10 1.21
C LEU A 156 7.26 4.56 -0.19
N THR A 157 6.38 4.72 -1.18
CA THR A 157 6.62 4.31 -2.57
C THR A 157 7.78 5.09 -3.19
N VAL A 158 7.82 6.41 -2.98
CA VAL A 158 8.94 7.23 -3.46
C VAL A 158 10.27 6.79 -2.85
N ILE A 159 10.27 6.53 -1.53
CA ILE A 159 11.48 6.06 -0.83
C ILE A 159 11.89 4.67 -1.33
N PHE A 160 10.93 3.75 -1.48
CA PHE A 160 11.17 2.40 -2.01
C PHE A 160 11.82 2.45 -3.40
N SER A 161 11.25 3.25 -4.31
CA SER A 161 11.76 3.37 -5.68
C SER A 161 13.15 4.01 -5.71
N ALA A 162 13.38 5.07 -4.93
CA ALA A 162 14.69 5.70 -4.86
C ALA A 162 15.78 4.75 -4.34
N VAL A 163 15.50 4.05 -3.24
CA VAL A 163 16.43 3.06 -2.67
C VAL A 163 16.61 1.86 -3.61
N GLY A 164 15.53 1.44 -4.30
CA GLY A 164 15.60 0.37 -5.28
C GLY A 164 16.49 0.71 -6.47
N VAL A 165 16.41 1.94 -7.01
CA VAL A 165 17.31 2.39 -8.08
C VAL A 165 18.77 2.38 -7.60
N LEU A 166 19.05 2.82 -6.37
CA LEU A 166 20.39 2.77 -5.79
C LEU A 166 20.88 1.32 -5.59
N GLY A 167 19.98 0.41 -5.18
CA GLY A 167 20.28 -1.01 -5.07
C GLY A 167 20.62 -1.64 -6.44
N GLY A 168 19.83 -1.31 -7.47
CA GLY A 168 20.10 -1.71 -8.85
C GLY A 168 21.44 -1.17 -9.36
N TYR A 169 21.72 0.10 -9.13
CA TYR A 169 22.99 0.73 -9.45
C TYR A 169 24.18 0.02 -8.78
N PHE A 170 24.08 -0.26 -7.49
CA PHE A 170 25.14 -0.93 -6.74
C PHE A 170 25.53 -2.29 -7.36
N VAL A 171 24.55 -3.09 -7.75
CA VAL A 171 24.83 -4.37 -8.42
C VAL A 171 25.31 -4.18 -9.85
N SER A 172 24.64 -3.35 -10.63
CA SER A 172 24.93 -3.16 -12.06
C SER A 172 26.33 -2.58 -12.31
N VAL A 173 26.66 -1.49 -11.63
CA VAL A 173 27.93 -0.80 -11.79
C VAL A 173 28.99 -1.39 -10.87
N GLY A 174 28.65 -1.61 -9.58
CA GLY A 174 29.63 -2.03 -8.58
C GLY A 174 30.08 -3.49 -8.71
N LEU A 175 29.20 -4.41 -9.12
CA LEU A 175 29.50 -5.84 -9.20
C LEU A 175 29.63 -6.36 -10.63
N LEU A 176 28.81 -5.87 -11.56
CA LEU A 176 28.73 -6.40 -12.94
C LEU A 176 29.53 -5.57 -13.95
N GLY A 177 30.09 -4.41 -13.55
CA GLY A 177 30.98 -3.60 -14.36
C GLY A 177 30.31 -2.81 -15.49
N VAL A 178 29.01 -2.57 -15.40
CA VAL A 178 28.29 -1.65 -16.32
C VAL A 178 28.86 -0.25 -16.15
N ASP A 179 29.06 0.47 -17.26
CA ASP A 179 29.60 1.83 -17.21
C ASP A 179 28.66 2.77 -16.41
N ASP A 180 29.23 3.47 -15.42
CA ASP A 180 28.52 4.42 -14.56
C ASP A 180 27.87 5.54 -15.38
N GLY A 181 28.64 6.10 -16.33
CA GLY A 181 28.15 7.17 -17.21
C GLY A 181 26.99 6.70 -18.08
N ALA A 182 27.03 5.49 -18.63
CA ALA A 182 25.96 4.91 -19.43
C ALA A 182 24.71 4.67 -18.60
N PHE A 183 24.85 4.11 -17.38
CA PHE A 183 23.71 3.85 -16.49
C PHE A 183 22.85 5.10 -16.23
N TRP A 184 23.49 6.19 -15.81
CA TRP A 184 22.78 7.43 -15.49
C TRP A 184 22.36 8.24 -16.73
N SER A 185 23.20 8.29 -17.79
CA SER A 185 22.87 9.06 -18.99
C SER A 185 21.69 8.47 -19.75
N GLN A 186 21.67 7.16 -19.95
CA GLN A 186 20.54 6.47 -20.58
C GLN A 186 19.26 6.61 -19.77
N MET A 187 19.36 6.47 -18.44
CA MET A 187 18.20 6.68 -17.57
C MET A 187 17.63 8.09 -17.68
N ARG A 188 18.50 9.15 -17.65
CA ARG A 188 18.05 10.55 -17.81
C ARG A 188 17.48 10.83 -19.18
N ALA A 189 17.96 10.18 -20.23
CA ALA A 189 17.49 10.39 -21.59
C ALA A 189 16.11 9.77 -21.88
N ARG A 190 15.79 8.66 -21.19
CA ARG A 190 14.60 7.85 -21.53
C ARG A 190 13.53 7.78 -20.44
N VAL A 191 13.85 8.14 -19.20
CA VAL A 191 12.89 8.19 -18.09
C VAL A 191 12.39 9.62 -17.94
N ASP A 192 11.11 9.82 -18.20
CA ASP A 192 10.45 11.08 -17.86
C ASP A 192 10.10 11.06 -16.36
N LEU A 193 11.01 11.63 -15.55
CA LEU A 193 10.86 11.63 -14.10
C LEU A 193 9.50 12.19 -13.64
N PHE A 194 8.97 13.20 -14.34
CA PHE A 194 7.70 13.78 -13.95
C PHE A 194 6.52 12.85 -14.30
N ALA A 195 6.45 12.39 -15.54
CA ALA A 195 5.36 11.52 -15.98
C ALA A 195 5.40 10.14 -15.30
N ASP A 196 6.59 9.51 -15.23
CA ASP A 196 6.75 8.16 -14.68
C ASP A 196 6.56 8.12 -13.16
N LEU A 197 7.12 9.11 -12.45
CA LEU A 197 6.95 9.24 -11.01
C LEU A 197 5.49 9.57 -10.66
N TRP A 198 4.84 10.47 -11.43
CA TRP A 198 3.46 10.83 -11.21
C TRP A 198 2.51 9.63 -11.40
N ASN A 199 2.75 8.81 -12.42
CA ASN A 199 2.00 7.58 -12.64
C ASN A 199 2.13 6.61 -11.46
N GLY A 200 3.34 6.43 -10.93
CA GLY A 200 3.59 5.61 -9.74
C GLY A 200 2.94 6.19 -8.48
N ILE A 201 3.01 7.51 -8.28
CA ILE A 201 2.34 8.19 -7.16
C ILE A 201 0.83 8.03 -7.25
N LEU A 202 0.23 8.21 -8.43
CA LEU A 202 -1.22 8.05 -8.62
C LEU A 202 -1.66 6.63 -8.28
N LYS A 203 -0.96 5.60 -8.77
CA LYS A 203 -1.19 4.20 -8.39
C LYS A 203 -1.09 4.01 -6.88
N SER A 204 -0.03 4.54 -6.26
CA SER A 204 0.19 4.40 -4.82
C SER A 204 -0.88 5.09 -3.97
N ILE A 205 -1.46 6.21 -4.42
CA ILE A 205 -2.60 6.86 -3.76
C ILE A 205 -3.82 5.92 -3.80
N VAL A 206 -4.14 5.35 -4.96
CA VAL A 206 -5.27 4.41 -5.11
C VAL A 206 -5.06 3.18 -4.22
N PHE A 207 -3.86 2.62 -4.20
CA PHE A 207 -3.53 1.49 -3.33
C PHE A 207 -3.59 1.87 -1.84
N GLY A 208 -3.12 3.07 -1.49
CA GLY A 208 -3.21 3.62 -0.14
C GLY A 208 -4.65 3.77 0.33
N ILE A 209 -5.55 4.26 -0.53
CA ILE A 209 -6.99 4.34 -0.24
C ILE A 209 -7.56 2.94 -0.03
N ALA A 210 -7.30 2.00 -0.94
CA ALA A 210 -7.84 0.65 -0.86
C ALA A 210 -7.36 -0.11 0.39
N THR A 211 -6.03 -0.13 0.64
CA THR A 211 -5.44 -0.85 1.77
C THR A 211 -5.83 -0.25 3.12
N SER A 212 -5.82 1.09 3.23
CA SER A 212 -6.22 1.78 4.46
C SER A 212 -7.71 1.61 4.75
N TRP A 213 -8.56 1.67 3.71
CA TRP A 213 -10.00 1.39 3.88
C TRP A 213 -10.24 -0.03 4.38
N ILE A 214 -9.62 -1.03 3.73
CA ILE A 214 -9.76 -2.44 4.15
C ILE A 214 -9.29 -2.62 5.59
N ALA A 215 -8.13 -2.05 5.96
CA ALA A 215 -7.58 -2.19 7.30
C ALA A 215 -8.50 -1.60 8.38
N VAL A 216 -9.00 -0.38 8.17
CA VAL A 216 -9.87 0.29 9.15
C VAL A 216 -11.23 -0.38 9.21
N PHE A 217 -11.79 -0.82 8.07
CA PHE A 217 -13.06 -1.54 8.02
C PHE A 217 -12.99 -2.92 8.69
N GLU A 218 -11.97 -3.72 8.40
CA GLU A 218 -11.80 -5.05 9.01
C GLU A 218 -11.61 -4.96 10.53
N GLY A 219 -10.90 -3.93 11.00
CA GLY A 219 -10.75 -3.67 12.43
C GLY A 219 -12.08 -3.29 13.09
N TYR A 220 -12.86 -2.42 12.47
CA TYR A 220 -14.15 -2.00 12.99
C TYR A 220 -15.21 -3.11 12.92
N ASP A 221 -15.22 -3.92 11.84
CA ASP A 221 -16.15 -5.06 11.66
C ASP A 221 -15.70 -6.32 12.43
N ALA A 222 -14.56 -6.30 13.12
CA ALA A 222 -14.05 -7.43 13.89
C ALA A 222 -15.02 -7.84 15.01
N VAL A 223 -15.10 -9.15 15.25
CA VAL A 223 -15.77 -9.67 16.45
C VAL A 223 -14.93 -9.27 17.68
N PRO A 224 -15.54 -8.72 18.75
CA PRO A 224 -14.80 -8.18 19.89
C PRO A 224 -14.23 -9.29 20.79
N THR A 225 -13.37 -10.13 20.23
CA THR A 225 -12.64 -11.22 20.90
C THR A 225 -11.23 -11.28 20.35
N SER A 226 -10.29 -11.82 21.13
CA SER A 226 -8.89 -12.00 20.69
C SER A 226 -8.79 -12.79 19.37
N GLU A 227 -9.57 -13.86 19.24
CA GLU A 227 -9.63 -14.67 18.03
C GLU A 227 -10.25 -13.88 16.85
N GLY A 228 -11.30 -13.08 17.11
CA GLY A 228 -11.94 -12.24 16.10
C GLY A 228 -10.99 -11.19 15.55
N VAL A 229 -10.18 -10.55 16.39
CA VAL A 229 -9.14 -9.59 16.00
C VAL A 229 -8.05 -10.27 15.17
N SER A 230 -7.56 -11.44 15.60
CA SER A 230 -6.57 -12.23 14.85
C SER A 230 -7.07 -12.62 13.45
N ARG A 231 -8.32 -13.06 13.34
CA ARG A 231 -8.93 -13.37 12.03
C ARG A 231 -9.10 -12.11 11.17
N ALA A 232 -9.42 -10.97 11.77
CA ALA A 232 -9.56 -9.70 11.05
C ALA A 232 -8.22 -9.23 10.47
N THR A 233 -7.11 -9.32 11.22
CA THR A 233 -5.77 -8.98 10.72
C THR A 233 -5.35 -9.83 9.54
N THR A 234 -5.59 -11.15 9.59
CA THR A 234 -5.33 -12.03 8.44
C THR A 234 -6.16 -11.65 7.22
N ARG A 235 -7.46 -11.36 7.41
CA ARG A 235 -8.33 -10.92 6.30
C ARG A 235 -7.88 -9.61 5.71
N THR A 236 -7.41 -8.67 6.54
CA THR A 236 -6.86 -7.38 6.07
C THR A 236 -5.73 -7.60 5.07
N VAL A 237 -4.77 -8.45 5.41
CA VAL A 237 -3.63 -8.72 4.53
C VAL A 237 -4.08 -9.36 3.22
N VAL A 238 -4.93 -10.39 3.30
CA VAL A 238 -5.40 -11.12 2.11
C VAL A 238 -6.26 -10.23 1.21
N HIS A 239 -7.25 -9.53 1.76
CA HIS A 239 -8.12 -8.66 0.98
C HIS A 239 -7.36 -7.47 0.38
N SER A 240 -6.42 -6.88 1.12
CA SER A 240 -5.56 -5.80 0.61
C SER A 240 -4.66 -6.29 -0.52
N ALA A 241 -4.04 -7.47 -0.38
CA ALA A 241 -3.21 -8.02 -1.44
C ALA A 241 -4.00 -8.27 -2.72
N LEU A 242 -5.18 -8.89 -2.62
CA LEU A 242 -6.06 -9.13 -3.77
C LEU A 242 -6.53 -7.81 -4.40
N ALA A 243 -6.89 -6.82 -3.59
CA ALA A 243 -7.32 -5.51 -4.06
C ALA A 243 -6.18 -4.78 -4.79
N VAL A 244 -4.97 -4.75 -4.22
CA VAL A 244 -3.80 -4.11 -4.84
C VAL A 244 -3.48 -4.75 -6.18
N LEU A 245 -3.38 -6.08 -6.26
CA LEU A 245 -3.06 -6.79 -7.51
C LEU A 245 -4.14 -6.59 -8.59
N SER A 246 -5.42 -6.62 -8.19
CA SER A 246 -6.52 -6.39 -9.13
C SER A 246 -6.54 -4.93 -9.64
N LEU A 247 -6.36 -3.96 -8.74
CA LEU A 247 -6.30 -2.55 -9.09
C LEU A 247 -5.07 -2.22 -9.92
N ASP A 248 -3.92 -2.86 -9.64
CA ASP A 248 -2.71 -2.67 -10.43
C ASP A 248 -2.92 -3.03 -11.89
N PHE A 249 -3.46 -4.22 -12.15
CA PHE A 249 -3.79 -4.64 -13.52
C PHE A 249 -4.74 -3.65 -14.22
N LEU A 250 -5.79 -3.21 -13.52
CA LEU A 250 -6.76 -2.26 -14.09
C LEU A 250 -6.13 -0.89 -14.38
N LEU A 251 -5.34 -0.37 -13.44
CA LEU A 251 -4.68 0.93 -13.61
C LEU A 251 -3.62 0.87 -14.72
N THR A 252 -2.81 -0.19 -14.77
CA THR A 252 -1.83 -0.39 -15.84
C THR A 252 -2.52 -0.45 -17.20
N ALA A 253 -3.61 -1.21 -17.33
CA ALA A 253 -4.37 -1.31 -18.58
C ALA A 253 -4.97 0.05 -19.00
N LEU A 254 -5.45 0.86 -18.05
CA LEU A 254 -6.00 2.18 -18.34
C LEU A 254 -4.92 3.23 -18.67
N MET A 255 -3.74 3.15 -18.04
CA MET A 255 -2.68 4.16 -18.21
C MET A 255 -1.77 3.86 -19.40
N PHE A 256 -1.54 2.59 -19.74
CA PHE A 256 -0.61 2.17 -20.78
C PHE A 256 -1.25 1.33 -21.90
N GLY A 257 -2.53 1.03 -21.81
CA GLY A 257 -3.28 0.20 -22.76
C GLY A 257 -3.73 0.94 -24.04
N ARG A 258 -2.87 1.86 -24.55
CA ARG A 258 -3.09 2.53 -25.86
C ARG A 258 -2.08 2.05 -26.88
#